data_1fee53342443cfae42ee456e747b6203
#
_entry.id   1fee53342443cfae42ee456e747b6203
#
_cell.length_a   1.000
_cell.length_b   1.000
_cell.length_c   1.000
_cell.angle_alpha   90.00
_cell.angle_beta   90.00
_cell.angle_gamma   90.00
#
_symmetry.space_group_name_H-M   'P 1'
#
loop_
_entity.id
_entity.type
_entity.pdbx_description
1 polymer ?
#
loop_
_entity_poly.entity_id
_entity_poly.type
_entity_poly.pdbx_seq_one_letter_code
_entity_poly.pdbx_strand_id
1 'polypeptide(L)'
;MPRPKHRRWSDGELGCLFSHFEIWRRIAAGPESFAAVFEDDIHLSPLLRGFLDAPAPPEADIIKLETHSLTSYRSAATEHRAGVGLHRLVDMHYGTAGYVLSRMAAATLVSRQRYFDVPVDHILFEPLHRANAGFKIYQCVPGLVIQDDALPEAQRWGGALGTAMTERVNTVKARPLLERLSRFPRSGARRIERLIFPVTVEMIPFEAVDT
;
A
#
# COMPACT_ATOMS: atom_id res chain seq x y z
N MET A 1 10.32 -19.50 6.71
CA MET A 1 9.40 -18.64 7.46
C MET A 1 8.48 -19.47 8.34
N PRO A 2 8.30 -19.17 9.62
CA PRO A 2 7.29 -19.84 10.42
C PRO A 2 5.90 -19.38 9.97
N ARG A 3 4.98 -20.33 9.75
CA ARG A 3 3.56 -20.02 9.47
C ARG A 3 2.95 -19.35 10.71
N PRO A 4 2.20 -18.23 10.56
CA PRO A 4 1.51 -17.61 11.68
C PRO A 4 0.50 -18.58 12.33
N LYS A 5 0.54 -18.69 13.64
CA LYS A 5 -0.17 -19.74 14.40
C LYS A 5 -1.69 -19.56 14.51
N HIS A 6 -2.27 -18.43 14.09
CA HIS A 6 -3.63 -18.05 14.47
C HIS A 6 -4.57 -17.67 13.32
N ARG A 7 -4.15 -17.85 12.06
CA ARG A 7 -4.94 -17.48 10.88
C ARG A 7 -4.88 -18.61 9.85
N ARG A 8 -6.02 -18.87 9.19
CA ARG A 8 -6.03 -19.66 7.96
C ARG A 8 -5.56 -18.76 6.81
N TRP A 9 -4.49 -19.14 6.14
CA TRP A 9 -3.95 -18.48 4.97
C TRP A 9 -4.45 -19.21 3.73
N SER A 10 -4.88 -18.46 2.70
CA SER A 10 -5.04 -19.04 1.36
C SER A 10 -3.66 -19.23 0.71
N ASP A 11 -3.58 -20.12 -0.27
CA ASP A 11 -2.33 -20.33 -1.03
C ASP A 11 -1.92 -19.05 -1.78
N GLY A 12 -2.89 -18.28 -2.30
CA GLY A 12 -2.65 -16.99 -2.95
C GLY A 12 -2.03 -15.95 -1.99
N GLU A 13 -2.53 -15.84 -0.74
CA GLU A 13 -1.93 -14.92 0.23
C GLU A 13 -0.51 -15.32 0.63
N LEU A 14 -0.26 -16.63 0.75
CA LEU A 14 1.09 -17.13 1.03
C LEU A 14 2.02 -16.87 -0.16
N GLY A 15 1.55 -17.14 -1.38
CA GLY A 15 2.31 -16.87 -2.61
C GLY A 15 2.68 -15.40 -2.73
N CYS A 16 1.71 -14.50 -2.55
CA CYS A 16 1.92 -13.06 -2.54
C CYS A 16 2.96 -12.66 -1.47
N LEU A 17 2.78 -13.13 -0.22
CA LEU A 17 3.73 -12.83 0.86
C LEU A 17 5.14 -13.31 0.55
N PHE A 18 5.31 -14.52 0.02
CA PHE A 18 6.63 -15.05 -0.33
C PHE A 18 7.28 -14.28 -1.47
N SER A 19 6.51 -13.90 -2.49
CA SER A 19 6.98 -13.10 -3.62
C SER A 19 7.49 -11.75 -3.14
N HIS A 20 6.69 -11.03 -2.36
CA HIS A 20 7.09 -9.73 -1.80
C HIS A 20 8.30 -9.85 -0.85
N PHE A 21 8.33 -10.88 -0.02
CA PHE A 21 9.48 -11.11 0.87
C PHE A 21 10.79 -11.32 0.11
N GLU A 22 10.76 -12.08 -0.98
CA GLU A 22 11.94 -12.29 -1.81
C GLU A 22 12.36 -10.99 -2.52
N ILE A 23 11.41 -10.19 -2.99
CA ILE A 23 11.68 -8.85 -3.53
C ILE A 23 12.35 -7.97 -2.48
N TRP A 24 11.84 -7.93 -1.25
CA TRP A 24 12.46 -7.14 -0.17
C TRP A 24 13.88 -7.58 0.16
N ARG A 25 14.15 -8.89 0.12
CA ARG A 25 15.52 -9.41 0.28
C ARG A 25 16.44 -8.89 -0.81
N ARG A 26 16.00 -8.86 -2.06
CA ARG A 26 16.78 -8.34 -3.20
C ARG A 26 17.01 -6.84 -3.06
N ILE A 27 15.99 -6.06 -2.71
CA ILE A 27 16.13 -4.61 -2.47
C ILE A 27 17.11 -4.36 -1.33
N ALA A 28 17.01 -5.08 -0.22
CA ALA A 28 17.88 -4.92 0.94
C ALA A 28 19.36 -5.22 0.61
N ALA A 29 19.62 -6.16 -0.31
CA ALA A 29 20.96 -6.53 -0.75
C ALA A 29 21.47 -5.71 -1.95
N GLY A 30 20.60 -4.93 -2.61
CA GLY A 30 20.92 -4.15 -3.80
C GLY A 30 21.67 -2.86 -3.49
N PRO A 31 22.24 -2.19 -4.53
CA PRO A 31 22.94 -0.94 -4.38
C PRO A 31 22.03 0.28 -4.28
N GLU A 32 20.79 0.19 -4.81
CA GLU A 32 19.88 1.32 -4.95
C GLU A 32 19.28 1.73 -3.60
N SER A 33 19.12 3.03 -3.38
CA SER A 33 18.48 3.54 -2.14
C SER A 33 16.99 3.27 -2.08
N PHE A 34 16.32 3.19 -3.24
CA PHE A 34 14.91 2.92 -3.39
C PHE A 34 14.66 1.99 -4.58
N ALA A 35 13.60 1.21 -4.51
CA ALA A 35 13.12 0.40 -5.62
C ALA A 35 11.59 0.50 -5.73
N ALA A 36 11.06 0.56 -6.94
CA ALA A 36 9.63 0.42 -7.22
C ALA A 36 9.30 -1.06 -7.40
N VAL A 37 8.17 -1.46 -6.81
CA VAL A 37 7.64 -2.83 -6.87
C VAL A 37 6.25 -2.75 -7.46
N PHE A 38 5.96 -3.63 -8.42
CA PHE A 38 4.69 -3.69 -9.13
C PHE A 38 4.21 -5.14 -9.22
N GLU A 39 2.89 -5.34 -9.15
CA GLU A 39 2.23 -6.57 -9.54
C GLU A 39 2.01 -6.59 -11.07
N ASP A 40 1.59 -7.71 -11.64
CA ASP A 40 1.51 -7.94 -13.08
C ASP A 40 0.14 -7.60 -13.69
N ASP A 41 -0.88 -7.39 -12.86
CA ASP A 41 -2.27 -7.10 -13.25
C ASP A 41 -2.65 -5.62 -13.06
N ILE A 42 -1.78 -4.70 -13.46
CA ILE A 42 -1.91 -3.27 -13.15
C ILE A 42 -2.01 -2.39 -14.39
N HIS A 43 -2.66 -1.24 -14.22
CA HIS A 43 -2.60 -0.09 -15.14
C HIS A 43 -1.75 1.02 -14.51
N LEU A 44 -0.98 1.70 -15.36
CA LEU A 44 -0.05 2.75 -14.95
C LEU A 44 -0.55 4.12 -15.39
N SER A 45 -0.47 5.10 -14.49
CA SER A 45 -0.73 6.50 -14.82
C SER A 45 0.38 7.09 -15.69
N PRO A 46 0.09 7.99 -16.64
CA PRO A 46 1.08 8.75 -17.40
C PRO A 46 2.06 9.53 -16.50
N LEU A 47 1.62 9.91 -15.30
CA LEU A 47 2.43 10.64 -14.33
C LEU A 47 3.53 9.79 -13.68
N LEU A 48 3.40 8.44 -13.73
CA LEU A 48 4.30 7.53 -13.03
C LEU A 48 5.76 7.74 -13.41
N ARG A 49 6.05 7.87 -14.70
CA ARG A 49 7.43 8.05 -15.16
C ARG A 49 8.06 9.31 -14.57
N GLY A 50 7.41 10.45 -14.72
CA GLY A 50 7.92 11.71 -14.16
C GLY A 50 8.07 11.67 -12.64
N PHE A 51 7.18 10.96 -11.96
CA PHE A 51 7.26 10.74 -10.53
C PHE A 51 8.48 9.90 -10.13
N LEU A 52 8.77 8.81 -10.84
CA LEU A 52 9.91 7.93 -10.54
C LEU A 52 11.26 8.54 -10.92
N ASP A 53 11.30 9.37 -11.97
CA ASP A 53 12.51 10.09 -12.39
C ASP A 53 12.91 11.18 -11.38
N ALA A 54 11.98 11.66 -10.57
CA ALA A 54 12.27 12.60 -9.50
C ALA A 54 12.91 11.89 -8.29
N PRO A 55 13.88 12.53 -7.57
CA PRO A 55 14.52 11.93 -6.39
C PRO A 55 13.48 11.58 -5.31
N ALA A 56 13.51 10.39 -4.73
CA ALA A 56 12.61 10.03 -3.64
C ALA A 56 12.87 10.88 -2.39
N PRO A 57 11.82 11.24 -1.60
CA PRO A 57 12.01 11.92 -0.33
C PRO A 57 12.94 11.09 0.57
N PRO A 58 14.05 11.65 1.07
CA PRO A 58 15.06 10.88 1.82
C PRO A 58 14.49 10.27 3.11
N GLU A 59 13.43 10.85 3.65
CA GLU A 59 12.78 10.37 4.86
C GLU A 59 11.68 9.32 4.61
N ALA A 60 11.29 9.07 3.34
CA ALA A 60 10.26 8.08 3.04
C ALA A 60 10.80 6.66 3.17
N ASP A 61 10.11 5.84 3.94
CA ASP A 61 10.37 4.41 4.01
C ASP A 61 9.59 3.66 2.95
N ILE A 62 8.30 4.01 2.80
CA ILE A 62 7.40 3.43 1.79
C ILE A 62 6.58 4.55 1.15
N ILE A 63 6.42 4.49 -0.18
CA ILE A 63 5.49 5.34 -0.92
C ILE A 63 4.51 4.43 -1.66
N LYS A 64 3.24 4.44 -1.26
CA LYS A 64 2.18 3.70 -1.94
C LYS A 64 1.77 4.45 -3.19
N LEU A 65 1.92 3.81 -4.33
CA LEU A 65 1.57 4.32 -5.65
C LEU A 65 0.13 3.98 -6.03
N GLU A 66 -0.36 2.85 -5.51
CA GLU A 66 -1.65 2.27 -5.84
C GLU A 66 -2.81 3.06 -5.25
N THR A 67 -3.89 3.10 -6.02
CA THR A 67 -5.24 3.43 -5.55
C THR A 67 -6.22 2.31 -5.89
N HIS A 68 -7.36 2.32 -5.23
CA HIS A 68 -8.52 1.48 -5.51
C HIS A 68 -9.79 2.20 -5.04
N SER A 69 -10.95 1.59 -5.25
CA SER A 69 -12.26 2.20 -4.98
C SER A 69 -12.61 2.41 -3.50
N LEU A 70 -11.67 2.22 -2.57
CA LEU A 70 -11.89 2.44 -1.13
C LEU A 70 -11.36 3.80 -0.68
N THR A 71 -11.95 4.33 0.38
CA THR A 71 -11.50 5.57 1.00
C THR A 71 -10.18 5.39 1.74
N SER A 72 -9.30 6.37 1.59
CA SER A 72 -8.04 6.47 2.32
C SER A 72 -8.10 7.55 3.41
N TYR A 73 -7.43 7.30 4.52
CA TYR A 73 -7.22 8.27 5.59
C TYR A 73 -5.79 8.78 5.51
N ARG A 74 -5.61 10.07 5.17
CA ARG A 74 -4.30 10.67 4.96
C ARG A 74 -4.23 12.09 5.48
N SER A 75 -3.02 12.58 5.74
CA SER A 75 -2.77 13.99 6.06
C SER A 75 -3.00 14.89 4.84
N ALA A 76 -2.92 16.21 5.02
CA ALA A 76 -2.67 17.12 3.90
C ALA A 76 -1.37 16.73 3.17
N ALA A 77 -1.23 17.13 1.91
CA ALA A 77 -0.01 16.88 1.16
C ALA A 77 1.19 17.51 1.89
N THR A 78 2.24 16.73 2.08
CA THR A 78 3.49 17.18 2.68
C THR A 78 4.51 17.63 1.65
N GLU A 79 4.39 17.10 0.42
CA GLU A 79 5.26 17.39 -0.71
C GLU A 79 4.48 17.22 -2.01
N HIS A 80 4.85 17.97 -3.06
CA HIS A 80 4.35 17.77 -4.43
C HIS A 80 5.52 17.55 -5.37
N ARG A 81 5.39 16.56 -6.25
CA ARG A 81 6.42 16.22 -7.24
C ARG A 81 5.80 15.65 -8.50
N ALA A 82 6.21 16.16 -9.65
CA ALA A 82 5.71 15.75 -10.96
C ALA A 82 4.17 15.69 -11.04
N GLY A 83 3.46 16.68 -10.45
CA GLY A 83 2.00 16.74 -10.43
C GLY A 83 1.31 15.85 -9.37
N VAL A 84 2.08 15.13 -8.54
CA VAL A 84 1.58 14.19 -7.56
C VAL A 84 1.83 14.69 -6.14
N GLY A 85 0.79 14.72 -5.31
CA GLY A 85 0.90 15.02 -3.88
C GLY A 85 1.32 13.78 -3.08
N LEU A 86 2.28 13.93 -2.16
CA LEU A 86 2.62 12.92 -1.17
C LEU A 86 1.93 13.25 0.15
N HIS A 87 1.13 12.31 0.63
CA HIS A 87 0.34 12.43 1.85
C HIS A 87 0.77 11.35 2.84
N ARG A 88 0.95 11.72 4.13
CA ARG A 88 1.17 10.70 5.16
C ARG A 88 -0.04 9.78 5.26
N LEU A 89 0.19 8.48 5.15
CA LEU A 89 -0.84 7.48 5.39
C LEU A 89 -1.04 7.32 6.89
N VAL A 90 -2.26 7.59 7.39
CA VAL A 90 -2.59 7.58 8.83
C VAL A 90 -3.46 6.41 9.24
N ASP A 91 -4.01 5.67 8.29
CA ASP A 91 -4.76 4.43 8.52
C ASP A 91 -4.49 3.42 7.41
N MET A 92 -4.91 2.17 7.61
CA MET A 92 -4.75 1.09 6.65
C MET A 92 -5.30 1.47 5.27
N HIS A 93 -4.50 1.21 4.24
CA HIS A 93 -4.93 1.24 2.85
C HIS A 93 -4.57 -0.08 2.16
N TYR A 94 -5.56 -0.77 1.61
CA TYR A 94 -5.43 -2.12 1.05
C TYR A 94 -4.68 -2.15 -0.29
N GLY A 95 -4.25 -3.36 -0.68
CA GLY A 95 -3.60 -3.65 -1.94
C GLY A 95 -2.09 -3.41 -1.93
N THR A 96 -1.40 -4.13 -2.81
CA THR A 96 0.08 -4.11 -2.96
C THR A 96 0.51 -3.96 -4.40
N ALA A 97 -0.41 -3.57 -5.28
CA ALA A 97 -0.22 -3.49 -6.73
C ALA A 97 0.94 -2.58 -7.15
N GLY A 98 1.24 -1.52 -6.37
CA GLY A 98 2.36 -0.64 -6.66
C GLY A 98 2.85 0.16 -5.46
N TYR A 99 4.15 0.12 -5.20
CA TYR A 99 4.78 0.93 -4.14
C TYR A 99 6.28 1.13 -4.40
N VAL A 100 6.84 2.17 -3.81
CA VAL A 100 8.29 2.39 -3.71
C VAL A 100 8.72 2.04 -2.29
N LEU A 101 9.82 1.29 -2.16
CA LEU A 101 10.38 0.86 -0.89
C LEU A 101 11.83 1.31 -0.77
N SER A 102 12.20 1.93 0.34
CA SER A 102 13.59 2.24 0.62
C SER A 102 14.37 0.97 0.98
N ARG A 103 15.66 0.92 0.65
CA ARG A 103 16.55 -0.19 1.00
C ARG A 103 16.59 -0.43 2.51
N MET A 104 16.58 0.64 3.31
CA MET A 104 16.59 0.53 4.77
C MET A 104 15.29 -0.08 5.30
N ALA A 105 14.15 0.31 4.74
CA ALA A 105 12.86 -0.29 5.10
C ALA A 105 12.80 -1.76 4.68
N ALA A 106 13.29 -2.11 3.49
CA ALA A 106 13.39 -3.49 3.03
C ALA A 106 14.23 -4.35 3.98
N ALA A 107 15.41 -3.88 4.37
CA ALA A 107 16.28 -4.59 5.33
C ALA A 107 15.58 -4.76 6.69
N THR A 108 14.87 -3.75 7.14
CA THR A 108 14.10 -3.78 8.39
C THR A 108 12.97 -4.80 8.33
N LEU A 109 12.17 -4.83 7.24
CA LEU A 109 11.12 -5.81 7.02
C LEU A 109 11.69 -7.24 7.03
N VAL A 110 12.79 -7.48 6.31
CA VAL A 110 13.45 -8.79 6.27
C VAL A 110 13.87 -9.23 7.68
N SER A 111 14.44 -8.34 8.48
CA SER A 111 14.84 -8.65 9.87
C SER A 111 13.67 -8.93 10.79
N ARG A 112 12.50 -8.34 10.50
CA ARG A 112 11.27 -8.44 11.29
C ARG A 112 10.28 -9.49 10.78
N GLN A 113 10.69 -10.43 9.94
CA GLN A 113 9.82 -11.47 9.35
C GLN A 113 9.01 -12.29 10.38
N ARG A 114 9.45 -12.34 11.64
CA ARG A 114 8.72 -13.00 12.75
C ARG A 114 7.34 -12.39 13.04
N TYR A 115 7.10 -11.17 12.57
CA TYR A 115 5.84 -10.44 12.74
C TYR A 115 4.92 -10.53 11.52
N PHE A 116 5.24 -11.36 10.53
CA PHE A 116 4.40 -11.56 9.35
C PHE A 116 3.26 -12.53 9.68
N ASP A 117 2.24 -12.01 10.33
CA ASP A 117 1.06 -12.72 10.81
C ASP A 117 -0.26 -12.26 10.14
N VAL A 118 -0.16 -11.33 9.19
CA VAL A 118 -1.25 -10.74 8.41
C VAL A 118 -0.88 -10.67 6.92
N PRO A 119 -1.83 -10.40 6.00
CA PRO A 119 -1.53 -10.18 4.58
C PRO A 119 -0.47 -9.11 4.35
N VAL A 120 0.15 -9.15 3.20
CA VAL A 120 1.30 -8.32 2.86
C VAL A 120 0.98 -6.83 2.86
N ASP A 121 -0.22 -6.45 2.42
CA ASP A 121 -0.72 -5.09 2.45
C ASP A 121 -0.83 -4.53 3.88
N HIS A 122 -1.27 -5.34 4.84
CA HIS A 122 -1.26 -4.97 6.26
C HIS A 122 0.16 -4.81 6.80
N ILE A 123 1.09 -5.68 6.39
CA ILE A 123 2.50 -5.56 6.80
C ILE A 123 3.08 -4.22 6.34
N LEU A 124 2.75 -3.80 5.10
CA LEU A 124 3.29 -2.58 4.50
C LEU A 124 2.54 -1.31 4.93
N PHE A 125 1.20 -1.35 4.91
CA PHE A 125 0.37 -0.14 4.90
C PHE A 125 -0.56 0.01 6.11
N GLU A 126 -0.54 -0.92 7.08
CA GLU A 126 -1.17 -0.67 8.37
C GLU A 126 -0.18 0.10 9.26
N PRO A 127 -0.36 1.42 9.48
CA PRO A 127 0.50 2.19 10.35
C PRO A 127 0.54 1.57 11.76
N LEU A 128 1.71 1.43 12.33
CA LEU A 128 1.96 0.79 13.63
C LEU A 128 1.89 -0.74 13.63
N HIS A 129 1.82 -1.41 12.48
CA HIS A 129 2.10 -2.84 12.44
C HIS A 129 3.55 -3.10 12.91
N ARG A 130 3.77 -4.20 13.63
CA ARG A 130 5.09 -4.47 14.26
C ARG A 130 6.23 -4.58 13.26
N ALA A 131 5.95 -5.04 12.04
CA ALA A 131 6.97 -5.16 11.00
C ALA A 131 7.39 -3.80 10.43
N ASN A 132 6.47 -2.83 10.34
CA ASN A 132 6.73 -1.49 9.81
C ASN A 132 6.76 -0.40 10.89
N ALA A 133 6.80 -0.77 12.17
CA ALA A 133 6.79 0.19 13.26
C ALA A 133 7.92 1.22 13.13
N GLY A 134 7.55 2.48 13.12
CA GLY A 134 8.46 3.61 12.94
C GLY A 134 8.62 4.07 11.49
N PHE A 135 8.03 3.39 10.51
CA PHE A 135 8.13 3.79 9.10
C PHE A 135 7.31 5.05 8.80
N LYS A 136 7.88 5.86 7.92
CA LYS A 136 7.18 6.97 7.27
C LYS A 136 6.57 6.46 5.97
N ILE A 137 5.26 6.23 5.99
CA ILE A 137 4.50 5.69 4.86
C ILE A 137 3.73 6.83 4.22
N TYR A 138 3.89 7.01 2.92
CA TYR A 138 3.21 8.02 2.12
C TYR A 138 2.26 7.36 1.11
N GLN A 139 1.22 8.10 0.72
CA GLN A 139 0.28 7.78 -0.34
C GLN A 139 0.40 8.83 -1.44
N CYS A 140 0.53 8.41 -2.69
CA CYS A 140 0.42 9.28 -3.86
C CYS A 140 -1.03 9.72 -4.11
N VAL A 141 -1.22 10.99 -4.46
CA VAL A 141 -2.50 11.55 -4.91
C VAL A 141 -2.25 12.51 -6.09
N PRO A 142 -2.79 12.22 -7.28
CA PRO A 142 -3.56 11.02 -7.63
C PRO A 142 -2.76 9.72 -7.47
N GLY A 143 -3.47 8.58 -7.48
CA GLY A 143 -2.85 7.26 -7.57
C GLY A 143 -2.15 7.08 -8.91
N LEU A 144 -1.01 6.42 -8.89
CA LEU A 144 -0.17 6.20 -10.07
C LEU A 144 -0.30 4.77 -10.63
N VAL A 145 -0.93 3.89 -9.86
CA VAL A 145 -1.15 2.48 -10.18
C VAL A 145 -2.55 2.10 -9.74
N ILE A 146 -3.23 1.27 -10.52
CA ILE A 146 -4.51 0.65 -10.17
C ILE A 146 -4.54 -0.77 -10.71
N GLN A 147 -5.11 -1.71 -9.94
CA GLN A 147 -5.32 -3.07 -10.42
C GLN A 147 -6.42 -3.13 -11.48
N ASP A 148 -6.30 -4.09 -12.40
CA ASP A 148 -7.24 -4.27 -13.49
C ASP A 148 -8.68 -4.51 -12.98
N ASP A 149 -8.83 -5.30 -11.93
CA ASP A 149 -10.13 -5.62 -11.33
C ASP A 149 -10.78 -4.43 -10.59
N ALA A 150 -10.01 -3.41 -10.21
CA ALA A 150 -10.51 -2.19 -9.59
C ALA A 150 -11.05 -1.16 -10.61
N LEU A 151 -10.80 -1.36 -11.91
CA LEU A 151 -11.32 -0.54 -12.98
C LEU A 151 -12.75 -0.94 -13.37
N PRO A 152 -13.54 -0.02 -13.96
CA PRO A 152 -14.78 -0.38 -14.65
C PRO A 152 -14.52 -1.46 -15.71
N GLU A 153 -15.45 -2.40 -15.86
CA GLU A 153 -15.28 -3.55 -16.78
C GLU A 153 -14.88 -3.15 -18.22
N ALA A 154 -15.40 -2.02 -18.71
CA ALA A 154 -15.08 -1.50 -20.05
C ALA A 154 -13.60 -1.05 -20.21
N GLN A 155 -12.87 -0.86 -19.12
CA GLN A 155 -11.46 -0.42 -19.10
C GLN A 155 -10.51 -1.55 -18.74
N ARG A 156 -11.02 -2.75 -18.43
CA ARG A 156 -10.21 -3.91 -18.08
C ARG A 156 -9.61 -4.56 -19.31
N TRP A 157 -8.43 -5.12 -19.13
CA TRP A 157 -7.84 -5.99 -20.15
C TRP A 157 -8.72 -7.22 -20.34
N GLY A 158 -9.30 -7.39 -21.50
CA GLY A 158 -10.30 -8.44 -21.77
C GLY A 158 -9.95 -9.81 -21.22
N GLY A 159 -10.55 -10.17 -20.16
CA GLY A 159 -11.08 -11.49 -19.83
C GLY A 159 -10.16 -12.59 -19.34
N ALA A 160 -8.91 -12.44 -18.90
CA ALA A 160 -8.13 -13.63 -18.58
C ALA A 160 -7.10 -13.57 -17.44
N LEU A 161 -6.85 -12.44 -16.83
CA LEU A 161 -6.01 -12.41 -15.63
C LEU A 161 -6.88 -12.56 -14.37
N GLY A 162 -7.49 -13.74 -14.21
CA GLY A 162 -8.19 -14.09 -12.98
C GLY A 162 -7.22 -14.09 -11.83
N THR A 163 -7.31 -13.08 -10.96
CA THR A 163 -6.53 -13.06 -9.73
C THR A 163 -6.92 -14.23 -8.84
N ALA A 164 -5.95 -14.99 -8.38
CA ALA A 164 -6.15 -16.08 -7.39
C ALA A 164 -6.76 -15.59 -6.06
N MET A 165 -7.06 -14.30 -5.96
CA MET A 165 -7.65 -13.63 -4.79
C MET A 165 -9.13 -13.28 -4.94
N THR A 166 -9.77 -13.50 -6.09
CA THR A 166 -11.16 -13.09 -6.39
C THR A 166 -12.19 -13.68 -5.42
N GLU A 167 -11.87 -14.74 -4.68
CA GLU A 167 -12.81 -15.32 -3.70
C GLU A 167 -13.10 -14.43 -2.47
N ARG A 168 -12.41 -13.30 -2.27
CA ARG A 168 -12.56 -12.48 -1.05
C ARG A 168 -13.29 -11.15 -1.20
N VAL A 169 -13.43 -10.63 -2.40
CA VAL A 169 -14.04 -9.30 -2.61
C VAL A 169 -15.54 -9.28 -2.23
N ASN A 170 -16.20 -10.43 -2.19
CA ASN A 170 -17.65 -10.53 -1.92
C ASN A 170 -18.06 -10.44 -0.46
N THR A 171 -17.18 -10.24 0.51
CA THR A 171 -17.56 -10.21 1.94
C THR A 171 -17.25 -8.91 2.68
N VAL A 172 -16.75 -7.89 2.03
CA VAL A 172 -16.64 -6.56 2.64
C VAL A 172 -17.99 -5.84 2.52
N LYS A 173 -18.98 -6.28 3.29
CA LYS A 173 -20.16 -5.46 3.56
C LYS A 173 -19.67 -4.15 4.17
N ALA A 174 -20.02 -3.03 3.53
CA ALA A 174 -19.79 -1.70 4.09
C ALA A 174 -20.32 -1.68 5.54
N ARG A 175 -19.42 -1.66 6.51
CA ARG A 175 -19.79 -1.66 7.93
C ARG A 175 -20.23 -0.26 8.34
N PRO A 176 -21.22 -0.12 9.21
CA PRO A 176 -21.66 1.17 9.73
C PRO A 176 -20.48 1.96 10.33
N LEU A 177 -20.51 3.28 10.17
CA LEU A 177 -19.49 4.21 10.63
C LEU A 177 -19.09 4.01 12.11
N LEU A 178 -20.08 3.70 12.96
CA LEU A 178 -19.88 3.44 14.40
C LEU A 178 -19.06 2.18 14.68
N GLU A 179 -19.19 1.13 13.87
CA GLU A 179 -18.39 -0.11 14.00
C GLU A 179 -16.95 0.11 13.54
N ARG A 180 -16.74 1.03 12.60
CA ARG A 180 -15.40 1.45 12.16
C ARG A 180 -14.67 2.27 13.25
N LEU A 181 -15.41 3.09 13.99
CA LEU A 181 -14.84 3.89 15.10
C LEU A 181 -14.45 3.06 16.33
N SER A 182 -15.14 1.94 16.57
CA SER A 182 -14.86 1.05 17.72
C SER A 182 -13.57 0.23 17.56
N ARG A 183 -13.07 0.05 16.32
CA ARG A 183 -11.83 -0.70 16.01
C ARG A 183 -10.56 0.13 16.12
N PHE A 184 -10.64 1.41 16.37
CA PHE A 184 -9.45 2.20 16.62
C PHE A 184 -8.81 1.75 17.93
N PRO A 185 -7.60 1.15 17.90
CA PRO A 185 -6.91 0.84 19.14
C PRO A 185 -6.74 2.14 19.93
N ARG A 186 -7.06 2.06 21.20
CA ARG A 186 -6.92 3.17 22.17
C ARG A 186 -5.48 3.61 22.40
N SER A 187 -4.55 3.32 21.50
CA SER A 187 -3.15 3.71 21.63
C SER A 187 -3.01 5.22 21.40
N GLY A 188 -2.44 5.91 22.39
CA GLY A 188 -2.27 7.37 22.40
C GLY A 188 -1.51 7.93 21.19
N ALA A 189 -0.66 7.13 20.52
CA ALA A 189 0.11 7.55 19.35
C ALA A 189 -0.77 7.94 18.15
N ARG A 190 -1.81 7.16 17.80
CA ARG A 190 -2.75 7.51 16.71
C ARG A 190 -3.57 8.76 17.03
N ARG A 191 -3.83 9.01 18.30
CA ARG A 191 -4.57 10.20 18.74
C ARG A 191 -3.71 11.46 18.62
N ILE A 192 -2.42 11.35 18.84
CA ILE A 192 -1.45 12.45 18.72
C ILE A 192 -1.22 12.82 17.25
N GLU A 193 -1.03 11.85 16.34
CA GLU A 193 -0.87 12.13 14.91
C GLU A 193 -2.10 12.83 14.30
N ARG A 194 -3.32 12.44 14.71
CA ARG A 194 -4.57 13.11 14.28
C ARG A 194 -4.76 14.51 14.85
N LEU A 195 -4.18 14.81 16.00
CA LEU A 195 -4.21 16.15 16.62
C LEU A 195 -3.22 17.12 15.95
N ILE A 196 -2.15 16.56 15.34
CA ILE A 196 -1.09 17.37 14.72
C ILE A 196 -1.38 17.63 13.23
N PHE A 197 -2.09 16.73 12.55
CA PHE A 197 -2.36 16.88 11.10
C PHE A 197 -3.85 16.75 10.81
N PRO A 198 -4.45 17.68 10.04
CA PRO A 198 -5.81 17.52 9.55
C PRO A 198 -5.86 16.26 8.66
N VAL A 199 -6.81 15.36 8.95
CA VAL A 199 -6.99 14.10 8.22
C VAL A 199 -8.06 14.28 7.16
N THR A 200 -7.71 14.02 5.91
CA THR A 200 -8.65 13.94 4.79
C THR A 200 -9.12 12.49 4.63
N VAL A 201 -10.40 12.32 4.34
CA VAL A 201 -11.04 11.00 4.13
C VAL A 201 -11.78 11.03 2.80
N GLU A 202 -11.16 10.50 1.76
CA GLU A 202 -11.75 10.44 0.42
C GLU A 202 -11.14 9.32 -0.43
N MET A 203 -11.80 8.99 -1.54
CA MET A 203 -11.20 8.12 -2.55
C MET A 203 -10.07 8.86 -3.26
N ILE A 204 -9.02 8.13 -3.58
CA ILE A 204 -7.88 8.65 -4.31
C ILE A 204 -8.17 8.47 -5.79
N PRO A 205 -8.23 9.54 -6.60
CA PRO A 205 -8.46 9.43 -8.04
C PRO A 205 -7.29 8.71 -8.72
N PHE A 206 -7.59 8.05 -9.84
CA PHE A 206 -6.61 7.51 -10.77
C PHE A 206 -6.76 8.26 -12.10
N GLU A 207 -5.67 8.79 -12.62
CA GLU A 207 -5.64 9.38 -13.95
C GLU A 207 -5.23 8.31 -14.98
N ALA A 208 -6.20 7.80 -15.71
CA ALA A 208 -5.96 6.92 -16.84
C ALA A 208 -5.40 7.70 -18.05
N VAL A 209 -4.73 7.00 -18.95
CA VAL A 209 -4.45 7.53 -20.29
C VAL A 209 -5.78 7.61 -21.03
N ASP A 210 -6.14 8.79 -21.49
CA ASP A 210 -7.21 8.93 -22.48
C ASP A 210 -6.76 8.18 -23.75
N THR A 211 -7.39 7.04 -24.05
CA THR A 211 -7.13 6.20 -25.24
C THR A 211 -7.87 6.75 -26.44
#